data_a34673106183f249eee47c9a0267a343
#
_entry.id   a34673106183f249eee47c9a0267a343
#
_cell.length_a   1.000
_cell.length_b   1.000
_cell.length_c   1.000
_cell.angle_alpha   90.00
_cell.angle_beta   90.00
_cell.angle_gamma   90.00
#
_symmetry.space_group_name_H-M   'P 1'
#
loop_
_entity.id
_entity.type
_entity.pdbx_description
1 polymer ?
#
loop_
_entity_poly.entity_id
_entity_poly.type
_entity_poly.pdbx_seq_one_letter_code
_entity_poly.pdbx_strand_id
1 'polypeptide(L)'
;MNKKIKVSLTLNILIVLMTIAASIIMFTGFKFMHAYPTILQSTKIGMLRFFTVQSNLFAGIVSLIFAIKEIQILRGKTSEISKRMYVLKLMSSTAVGLTFFVVFAYLGPLTPYGVPALLMNANLFLHLIIPVVSILNFVCFERTDKLTFRNSFWGILPTALYGVYYLTNVFIHMENGTVSPVYDWYYFVQKGVWTAVIVVPIMLLITYIISLIIWRLNRPRRQLKGQNDNV
;
A
#
# COMPACT_ATOMS: atom_id res chain seq x y z
N MET A 1 -3.38 26.27 -9.00
CA MET A 1 -3.85 24.92 -9.38
C MET A 1 -2.77 24.11 -10.12
N ASN A 2 -2.21 24.64 -11.22
CA ASN A 2 -1.22 23.90 -12.03
C ASN A 2 0.03 23.40 -11.28
N LYS A 3 0.56 24.15 -10.29
CA LYS A 3 1.77 23.74 -9.56
C LYS A 3 1.54 22.45 -8.74
N LYS A 4 0.38 22.33 -8.05
CA LYS A 4 0.07 21.11 -7.26
C LYS A 4 -0.09 19.88 -8.17
N ILE A 5 -0.78 20.03 -9.31
CA ILE A 5 -0.96 18.95 -10.28
C ILE A 5 0.39 18.52 -10.86
N LYS A 6 1.30 19.46 -11.17
CA LYS A 6 2.64 19.11 -11.66
C LYS A 6 3.45 18.33 -10.63
N VAL A 7 3.41 18.71 -9.35
CA VAL A 7 4.09 17.96 -8.27
C VAL A 7 3.48 16.57 -8.12
N SER A 8 2.15 16.46 -8.08
CA SER A 8 1.46 15.17 -8.01
C SER A 8 1.83 14.27 -9.18
N LEU A 9 1.82 14.80 -10.41
CA LEU A 9 2.23 14.09 -11.61
C LEU A 9 3.67 13.54 -11.49
N THR A 10 4.60 14.38 -11.04
CA THR A 10 6.00 13.96 -10.84
C THR A 10 6.08 12.82 -9.82
N LEU A 11 5.37 12.93 -8.69
CA LEU A 11 5.35 11.88 -7.67
C LEU A 11 4.67 10.59 -8.17
N ASN A 12 3.59 10.70 -8.96
CA ASN A 12 2.93 9.54 -9.56
C ASN A 12 3.87 8.82 -10.54
N ILE A 13 4.59 9.56 -11.39
CA ILE A 13 5.60 8.98 -12.30
C ILE A 13 6.72 8.31 -11.49
N LEU A 14 7.20 8.95 -10.42
CA LEU A 14 8.23 8.39 -9.55
C LEU A 14 7.78 7.07 -8.91
N ILE A 15 6.54 7.01 -8.40
CA ILE A 15 5.95 5.76 -7.85
C ILE A 15 5.97 4.65 -8.91
N VAL A 16 5.55 4.95 -10.15
CA VAL A 16 5.56 3.98 -11.26
C VAL A 16 6.97 3.46 -11.51
N LEU A 17 7.94 4.35 -11.67
CA LEU A 17 9.33 3.98 -11.93
C LEU A 17 9.93 3.14 -10.78
N MET A 18 9.69 3.54 -9.54
CA MET A 18 10.16 2.78 -8.37
C MET A 18 9.48 1.41 -8.27
N THR A 19 8.18 1.31 -8.60
CA THR A 19 7.47 0.02 -8.62
C THR A 19 8.06 -0.91 -9.67
N ILE A 20 8.36 -0.42 -10.86
CA ILE A 20 9.00 -1.20 -11.94
C ILE A 20 10.40 -1.65 -11.48
N ALA A 21 11.22 -0.74 -10.98
CA ALA A 21 12.58 -1.06 -10.51
C ALA A 21 12.56 -2.09 -9.38
N ALA A 22 11.72 -1.90 -8.35
CA ALA A 22 11.59 -2.84 -7.24
C ALA A 22 11.11 -4.22 -7.71
N SER A 23 10.18 -4.27 -8.69
CA SER A 23 9.70 -5.52 -9.26
C SER A 23 10.80 -6.26 -10.03
N ILE A 24 11.62 -5.56 -10.80
CA ILE A 24 12.77 -6.14 -11.52
C ILE A 24 13.80 -6.68 -10.51
N ILE A 25 14.16 -5.89 -9.49
CA ILE A 25 15.10 -6.29 -8.44
C ILE A 25 14.60 -7.56 -7.72
N MET A 26 13.31 -7.58 -7.34
CA MET A 26 12.72 -8.74 -6.67
C MET A 26 12.65 -9.95 -7.61
N PHE A 27 12.22 -9.76 -8.85
CA PHE A 27 12.08 -10.83 -9.84
C PHE A 27 13.42 -11.51 -10.16
N THR A 28 14.48 -10.73 -10.35
CA THR A 28 15.83 -11.21 -10.66
C THR A 28 16.59 -11.72 -9.44
N GLY A 29 16.18 -11.28 -8.23
CA GLY A 29 16.94 -11.54 -7.01
C GLY A 29 18.20 -10.71 -6.90
N PHE A 30 18.35 -9.64 -7.70
CA PHE A 30 19.50 -8.75 -7.68
C PHE A 30 19.69 -8.13 -6.29
N LYS A 31 20.93 -8.16 -5.78
CA LYS A 31 21.30 -7.60 -4.48
C LYS A 31 22.33 -6.51 -4.67
N PHE A 32 22.02 -5.31 -4.21
CA PHE A 32 22.92 -4.15 -4.18
C PHE A 32 23.27 -3.72 -2.74
N MET A 33 22.58 -4.28 -1.74
CA MET A 33 22.85 -4.09 -0.32
C MET A 33 23.15 -5.45 0.31
N HIS A 34 24.23 -5.53 1.11
CA HIS A 34 24.74 -6.79 1.67
C HIS A 34 24.95 -6.72 3.19
N ALA A 35 24.55 -5.62 3.86
CA ALA A 35 24.78 -5.42 5.28
C ALA A 35 24.02 -6.42 6.18
N TYR A 36 22.86 -6.91 5.71
CA TYR A 36 22.02 -7.87 6.42
C TYR A 36 21.49 -8.94 5.48
N PRO A 37 21.08 -10.13 6.00
CA PRO A 37 20.34 -11.10 5.21
C PRO A 37 19.04 -10.48 4.67
N THR A 38 18.71 -10.73 3.41
CA THR A 38 17.43 -10.27 2.86
C THR A 38 16.30 -11.18 3.35
N ILE A 39 15.36 -10.62 4.06
CA ILE A 39 14.20 -11.29 4.64
C ILE A 39 12.97 -11.04 3.77
N LEU A 40 12.05 -12.00 3.71
CA LEU A 40 10.82 -11.93 2.89
C LEU A 40 11.10 -11.69 1.41
N GLN A 41 12.08 -12.39 0.87
CA GLN A 41 12.41 -12.35 -0.54
C GLN A 41 11.95 -13.63 -1.23
N SER A 42 11.36 -13.49 -2.41
CA SER A 42 11.15 -14.57 -3.37
C SER A 42 11.42 -14.02 -4.75
N THR A 43 11.97 -14.87 -5.62
CA THR A 43 12.32 -14.49 -6.98
C THR A 43 11.29 -14.96 -7.99
N LYS A 44 11.38 -14.48 -9.22
CA LYS A 44 10.49 -14.82 -10.34
C LYS A 44 9.01 -14.61 -9.95
N ILE A 45 8.12 -15.45 -10.43
CA ILE A 45 6.68 -15.36 -10.18
C ILE A 45 6.33 -15.56 -8.69
N GLY A 46 7.16 -16.30 -7.95
CA GLY A 46 6.96 -16.53 -6.51
C GLY A 46 6.90 -15.25 -5.67
N MET A 47 7.42 -14.12 -6.16
CA MET A 47 7.31 -12.84 -5.46
C MET A 47 5.85 -12.37 -5.32
N LEU A 48 4.97 -12.73 -6.27
CA LEU A 48 3.56 -12.33 -6.29
C LEU A 48 2.73 -12.91 -5.15
N ARG A 49 3.25 -13.89 -4.42
CA ARG A 49 2.56 -14.42 -3.22
C ARG A 49 2.51 -13.42 -2.07
N PHE A 50 3.43 -12.46 -2.01
CA PHE A 50 3.49 -11.49 -0.92
C PHE A 50 2.53 -10.31 -1.11
N PHE A 51 1.78 -9.97 -0.06
CA PHE A 51 0.93 -8.77 -0.04
C PHE A 51 1.71 -7.49 -0.34
N THR A 52 2.92 -7.38 0.18
CA THR A 52 3.83 -6.27 -0.08
C THR A 52 4.02 -6.01 -1.57
N VAL A 53 4.27 -7.06 -2.35
CA VAL A 53 4.46 -6.93 -3.81
C VAL A 53 3.16 -6.56 -4.49
N GLN A 54 2.05 -7.25 -4.18
CA GLN A 54 0.75 -6.98 -4.78
C GLN A 54 0.24 -5.56 -4.48
N SER A 55 0.39 -5.09 -3.23
CA SER A 55 -0.03 -3.74 -2.82
C SER A 55 0.78 -2.65 -3.52
N ASN A 56 2.09 -2.84 -3.70
CA ASN A 56 2.94 -1.89 -4.41
C ASN A 56 2.68 -1.90 -5.92
N LEU A 57 2.46 -3.06 -6.54
CA LEU A 57 2.02 -3.15 -7.94
C LEU A 57 0.68 -2.42 -8.15
N PHE A 58 -0.28 -2.62 -7.25
CA PHE A 58 -1.55 -1.90 -7.28
C PHE A 58 -1.35 -0.39 -7.17
N ALA A 59 -0.48 0.08 -6.25
CA ALA A 59 -0.15 1.49 -6.12
C ALA A 59 0.53 2.06 -7.39
N GLY A 60 1.42 1.30 -8.01
CA GLY A 60 2.04 1.66 -9.28
C GLY A 60 1.03 1.81 -10.41
N ILE A 61 0.12 0.84 -10.59
CA ILE A 61 -0.94 0.89 -11.61
C ILE A 61 -1.86 2.09 -11.37
N VAL A 62 -2.33 2.30 -10.15
CA VAL A 62 -3.21 3.43 -9.82
C VAL A 62 -2.49 4.76 -10.04
N SER A 63 -1.20 4.86 -9.69
CA SER A 63 -0.39 6.06 -9.94
C SER A 63 -0.19 6.33 -11.43
N LEU A 64 -0.01 5.30 -12.26
CA LEU A 64 0.03 5.45 -13.72
C LEU A 64 -1.27 6.03 -14.27
N ILE A 65 -2.41 5.51 -13.82
CA ILE A 65 -3.73 6.01 -14.24
C ILE A 65 -3.91 7.47 -13.79
N PHE A 66 -3.49 7.82 -12.58
CA PHE A 66 -3.52 9.22 -12.10
C PHE A 66 -2.62 10.12 -12.94
N ALA A 67 -1.38 9.71 -13.22
CA ALA A 67 -0.46 10.47 -14.07
C ALA A 67 -1.07 10.76 -15.46
N ILE A 68 -1.71 9.76 -16.09
CA ILE A 68 -2.40 9.95 -17.37
C ILE A 68 -3.53 10.98 -17.24
N LYS A 69 -4.33 10.92 -16.17
CA LYS A 69 -5.41 11.89 -15.93
C LYS A 69 -4.90 13.29 -15.67
N GLU A 70 -3.83 13.44 -14.90
CA GLU A 70 -3.19 14.72 -14.62
C GLU A 70 -2.60 15.36 -15.89
N ILE A 71 -2.00 14.55 -16.77
CA ILE A 71 -1.56 15.01 -18.11
C ILE A 71 -2.75 15.48 -18.94
N GLN A 72 -3.88 14.76 -18.92
CA GLN A 72 -5.10 15.17 -19.63
C GLN A 72 -5.64 16.51 -19.10
N ILE A 73 -5.61 16.73 -17.79
CA ILE A 73 -6.00 18.01 -17.16
C ILE A 73 -5.05 19.14 -17.60
N LEU A 74 -3.74 18.91 -17.53
CA LEU A 74 -2.75 19.92 -17.92
C LEU A 74 -2.83 20.30 -19.41
N ARG A 75 -3.31 19.38 -20.26
CA ARG A 75 -3.56 19.59 -21.70
C ARG A 75 -4.98 20.13 -21.99
N GLY A 76 -5.80 20.40 -20.99
CA GLY A 76 -7.18 20.89 -21.17
C GLY A 76 -8.17 19.86 -21.75
N LYS A 77 -7.80 18.57 -21.81
CA LYS A 77 -8.67 17.50 -22.35
C LYS A 77 -9.74 17.03 -21.37
N THR A 78 -9.55 17.24 -20.08
CA THR A 78 -10.52 16.96 -19.01
C THR A 78 -10.38 18.01 -17.92
N SER A 79 -11.46 18.28 -17.19
CA SER A 79 -11.47 19.31 -16.12
C SER A 79 -11.11 18.73 -14.75
N GLU A 80 -11.34 17.43 -14.55
CA GLU A 80 -11.21 16.85 -13.21
C GLU A 80 -10.99 15.31 -13.19
N ILE A 81 -10.57 14.84 -12.03
CA ILE A 81 -10.46 13.39 -11.72
C ILE A 81 -11.78 12.92 -11.08
N SER A 82 -12.30 11.78 -11.52
CA SER A 82 -13.56 11.24 -11.03
C SER A 82 -13.44 10.72 -9.59
N LYS A 83 -14.58 10.68 -8.88
CA LYS A 83 -14.67 10.12 -7.53
C LYS A 83 -14.16 8.67 -7.45
N ARG A 84 -14.49 7.83 -8.47
CA ARG A 84 -14.06 6.42 -8.51
C ARG A 84 -12.52 6.29 -8.50
N MET A 85 -11.84 7.18 -9.21
CA MET A 85 -10.39 7.23 -9.23
C MET A 85 -9.80 7.56 -7.84
N TYR A 86 -10.38 8.54 -7.14
CA TYR A 86 -9.96 8.86 -5.77
C TYR A 86 -10.21 7.71 -4.80
N VAL A 87 -11.29 6.92 -4.99
CA VAL A 87 -11.52 5.70 -4.20
C VAL A 87 -10.41 4.68 -4.46
N LEU A 88 -10.04 4.42 -5.73
CA LEU A 88 -8.93 3.53 -6.07
C LEU A 88 -7.61 4.01 -5.47
N LYS A 89 -7.35 5.33 -5.48
CA LYS A 89 -6.14 5.89 -4.87
C LYS A 89 -6.14 5.71 -3.36
N LEU A 90 -7.28 5.90 -2.68
CA LEU A 90 -7.42 5.61 -1.26
C LEU A 90 -7.13 4.13 -0.96
N MET A 91 -7.72 3.21 -1.74
CA MET A 91 -7.50 1.77 -1.60
C MET A 91 -6.01 1.42 -1.73
N SER A 92 -5.34 1.91 -2.78
CA SER A 92 -3.93 1.62 -3.03
C SER A 92 -3.01 2.24 -1.96
N SER A 93 -3.27 3.49 -1.55
CA SER A 93 -2.51 4.15 -0.48
C SER A 93 -2.71 3.45 0.88
N THR A 94 -3.91 2.93 1.14
CA THR A 94 -4.19 2.13 2.36
C THR A 94 -3.43 0.80 2.32
N ALA A 95 -3.41 0.12 1.18
CA ALA A 95 -2.74 -1.17 1.05
C ALA A 95 -1.22 -1.05 1.27
N VAL A 96 -0.56 -0.05 0.68
CA VAL A 96 0.87 0.18 0.94
C VAL A 96 1.11 0.74 2.35
N GLY A 97 0.14 1.49 2.90
CA GLY A 97 0.17 1.95 4.30
C GLY A 97 0.15 0.80 5.30
N LEU A 98 -0.65 -0.25 5.03
CA LEU A 98 -0.62 -1.48 5.82
C LEU A 98 0.74 -2.17 5.73
N THR A 99 1.33 -2.28 4.53
CA THR A 99 2.68 -2.85 4.36
C THR A 99 3.70 -2.09 5.21
N PHE A 100 3.71 -0.76 5.14
CA PHE A 100 4.58 0.08 5.96
C PHE A 100 4.35 -0.18 7.45
N PHE A 101 3.09 -0.12 7.92
CA PHE A 101 2.75 -0.33 9.32
C PHE A 101 3.24 -1.69 9.83
N VAL A 102 2.96 -2.76 9.10
CA VAL A 102 3.34 -4.14 9.50
C VAL A 102 4.85 -4.28 9.60
N VAL A 103 5.60 -3.69 8.67
CA VAL A 103 7.08 -3.77 8.69
C VAL A 103 7.65 -3.04 9.92
N PHE A 104 7.18 -1.84 10.20
CA PHE A 104 7.77 -1.02 11.27
C PHE A 104 7.22 -1.32 12.66
N ALA A 105 5.91 -1.61 12.78
CA ALA A 105 5.26 -1.82 14.07
C ALA A 105 5.22 -3.28 14.53
N TYR A 106 5.34 -4.24 13.60
CA TYR A 106 5.21 -5.65 13.92
C TYR A 106 6.46 -6.46 13.56
N LEU A 107 6.85 -6.51 12.29
CA LEU A 107 7.96 -7.37 11.85
C LEU A 107 9.33 -6.86 12.33
N GLY A 108 9.56 -5.55 12.33
CA GLY A 108 10.82 -4.96 12.75
C GLY A 108 11.22 -5.36 14.16
N PRO A 109 10.36 -5.18 15.16
CA PRO A 109 10.64 -5.61 16.55
C PRO A 109 10.86 -7.12 16.71
N LEU A 110 10.27 -7.96 15.84
CA LEU A 110 10.38 -9.42 15.90
C LEU A 110 11.56 -10.00 15.11
N THR A 111 12.20 -9.18 14.27
CA THR A 111 13.29 -9.61 13.41
C THR A 111 14.63 -9.49 14.17
N PRO A 112 15.51 -10.51 14.16
CA PRO A 112 16.79 -10.47 14.89
C PRO A 112 17.68 -9.27 14.55
N TYR A 113 17.61 -8.77 13.32
CA TYR A 113 18.38 -7.61 12.85
C TYR A 113 17.53 -6.33 12.75
N GLY A 114 16.32 -6.35 13.31
CA GLY A 114 15.41 -5.21 13.31
C GLY A 114 14.93 -4.74 11.92
N VAL A 115 14.41 -3.52 11.88
CA VAL A 115 13.93 -2.88 10.64
C VAL A 115 14.98 -2.84 9.52
N PRO A 116 16.30 -2.60 9.76
CA PRO A 116 17.28 -2.54 8.68
C PRO A 116 17.31 -3.78 7.79
N ALA A 117 17.15 -4.99 8.34
CA ALA A 117 17.09 -6.21 7.54
C ALA A 117 15.85 -6.30 6.64
N LEU A 118 14.75 -5.67 7.06
CA LEU A 118 13.50 -5.60 6.30
C LEU A 118 13.52 -4.50 5.23
N LEU A 119 14.57 -3.69 5.16
CA LEU A 119 14.76 -2.63 4.16
C LEU A 119 15.89 -2.96 3.16
N MET A 120 16.30 -4.22 3.06
CA MET A 120 17.36 -4.60 2.12
C MET A 120 16.84 -4.71 0.69
N ASN A 121 17.62 -4.20 -0.27
CA ASN A 121 17.40 -4.36 -1.71
C ASN A 121 16.02 -3.87 -2.18
N ALA A 122 15.24 -4.71 -2.88
CA ALA A 122 13.88 -4.36 -3.33
C ALA A 122 12.97 -3.90 -2.18
N ASN A 123 13.17 -4.45 -1.00
CA ASN A 123 12.33 -4.16 0.16
C ASN A 123 12.47 -2.71 0.66
N LEU A 124 13.57 -2.02 0.39
CA LEU A 124 13.69 -0.58 0.66
C LEU A 124 12.60 0.21 -0.06
N PHE A 125 12.37 -0.10 -1.33
CA PHE A 125 11.32 0.53 -2.12
C PHE A 125 9.94 0.08 -1.66
N LEU A 126 9.73 -1.23 -1.51
CA LEU A 126 8.43 -1.82 -1.24
C LEU A 126 7.91 -1.56 0.18
N HIS A 127 8.81 -1.48 1.17
CA HIS A 127 8.44 -1.31 2.57
C HIS A 127 8.47 0.14 3.06
N LEU A 128 9.27 1.00 2.41
CA LEU A 128 9.48 2.37 2.89
C LEU A 128 9.15 3.41 1.81
N ILE A 129 9.89 3.44 0.69
CA ILE A 129 9.87 4.60 -0.19
C ILE A 129 8.53 4.72 -0.92
N ILE A 130 8.05 3.66 -1.58
CA ILE A 130 6.77 3.70 -2.30
C ILE A 130 5.59 3.97 -1.36
N PRO A 131 5.44 3.28 -0.20
CA PRO A 131 4.39 3.59 0.76
C PRO A 131 4.37 5.06 1.20
N VAL A 132 5.53 5.59 1.62
CA VAL A 132 5.63 6.97 2.10
C VAL A 132 5.28 7.96 0.99
N VAL A 133 5.88 7.82 -0.19
CA VAL A 133 5.62 8.73 -1.33
C VAL A 133 4.15 8.64 -1.77
N SER A 134 3.56 7.44 -1.83
CA SER A 134 2.14 7.25 -2.20
C SER A 134 1.19 7.95 -1.24
N ILE A 135 1.41 7.78 0.07
CA ILE A 135 0.56 8.39 1.10
C ILE A 135 0.73 9.92 1.07
N LEU A 136 1.98 10.41 1.05
CA LEU A 136 2.26 11.86 1.00
C LEU A 136 1.67 12.50 -0.25
N ASN A 137 1.82 11.87 -1.43
CA ASN A 137 1.21 12.39 -2.64
C ASN A 137 -0.30 12.53 -2.48
N PHE A 138 -0.96 11.47 -2.01
CA PHE A 138 -2.41 11.45 -1.86
C PHE A 138 -2.91 12.48 -0.84
N VAL A 139 -2.29 12.60 0.33
CA VAL A 139 -2.77 13.49 1.40
C VAL A 139 -2.35 14.95 1.24
N CYS A 140 -1.29 15.24 0.45
CA CYS A 140 -0.78 16.60 0.30
C CYS A 140 -1.18 17.23 -1.04
N PHE A 141 -1.11 16.47 -2.14
CA PHE A 141 -1.24 17.01 -3.50
C PHE A 141 -2.52 16.59 -4.22
N GLU A 142 -3.09 15.41 -3.89
CA GLU A 142 -4.33 14.87 -4.48
C GLU A 142 -5.54 15.04 -3.55
N ARG A 143 -5.58 16.12 -2.76
CA ARG A 143 -6.69 16.39 -1.85
C ARG A 143 -8.02 16.59 -2.57
N THR A 144 -9.09 15.99 -2.02
CA THR A 144 -10.42 16.06 -2.60
C THR A 144 -11.51 16.07 -1.53
N ASP A 145 -12.61 16.76 -1.83
CA ASP A 145 -13.87 16.71 -1.08
C ASP A 145 -14.84 15.64 -1.59
N LYS A 146 -14.51 15.00 -2.73
CA LYS A 146 -15.34 13.95 -3.36
C LYS A 146 -15.45 12.68 -2.52
N LEU A 147 -14.49 12.41 -1.60
CA LEU A 147 -14.50 11.24 -0.74
C LEU A 147 -15.33 11.48 0.52
N THR A 148 -16.38 10.67 0.70
CA THR A 148 -17.21 10.65 1.90
C THR A 148 -16.64 9.67 2.93
N PHE A 149 -17.11 9.71 4.19
CA PHE A 149 -16.76 8.74 5.22
C PHE A 149 -16.98 7.28 4.77
N ARG A 150 -18.10 7.01 4.08
CA ARG A 150 -18.40 5.67 3.54
C ARG A 150 -17.32 5.16 2.57
N ASN A 151 -16.59 6.05 1.92
CA ASN A 151 -15.53 5.63 1.00
C ASN A 151 -14.29 5.10 1.73
N SER A 152 -14.09 5.41 3.03
CA SER A 152 -12.99 4.83 3.82
C SER A 152 -13.10 3.32 3.99
N PHE A 153 -14.31 2.76 3.95
CA PHE A 153 -14.51 1.30 4.01
C PHE A 153 -13.90 0.56 2.81
N TRP A 154 -13.83 1.20 1.63
CA TRP A 154 -13.22 0.58 0.45
C TRP A 154 -11.71 0.32 0.61
N GLY A 155 -11.05 1.04 1.51
CA GLY A 155 -9.63 0.80 1.80
C GLY A 155 -9.33 -0.61 2.34
N ILE A 156 -10.32 -1.29 2.93
CA ILE A 156 -10.16 -2.67 3.42
C ILE A 156 -10.09 -3.69 2.27
N LEU A 157 -10.70 -3.39 1.13
CA LEU A 157 -10.93 -4.38 0.06
C LEU A 157 -9.66 -5.08 -0.44
N PRO A 158 -8.53 -4.38 -0.72
CA PRO A 158 -7.31 -5.07 -1.15
C PRO A 158 -6.80 -6.09 -0.13
N THR A 159 -6.83 -5.73 1.16
CA THR A 159 -6.40 -6.61 2.25
C THR A 159 -7.36 -7.80 2.42
N ALA A 160 -8.67 -7.57 2.31
CA ALA A 160 -9.67 -8.64 2.38
C ALA A 160 -9.52 -9.64 1.24
N LEU A 161 -9.38 -9.17 0.00
CA LEU A 161 -9.16 -10.03 -1.18
C LEU A 161 -7.85 -10.83 -1.04
N TYR A 162 -6.80 -10.19 -0.57
CA TYR A 162 -5.55 -10.88 -0.30
C TYR A 162 -5.69 -11.92 0.83
N GLY A 163 -6.41 -11.58 1.90
CA GLY A 163 -6.69 -12.51 2.99
C GLY A 163 -7.41 -13.77 2.53
N VAL A 164 -8.41 -13.62 1.66
CA VAL A 164 -9.11 -14.76 1.02
C VAL A 164 -8.13 -15.59 0.20
N TYR A 165 -7.34 -14.95 -0.67
CA TYR A 165 -6.32 -15.63 -1.48
C TYR A 165 -5.33 -16.42 -0.61
N TYR A 166 -4.78 -15.79 0.42
CA TYR A 166 -3.81 -16.39 1.33
C TYR A 166 -4.40 -17.58 2.10
N LEU A 167 -5.57 -17.41 2.73
CA LEU A 167 -6.21 -18.48 3.48
C LEU A 167 -6.63 -19.63 2.59
N THR A 168 -7.15 -19.36 1.39
CA THR A 168 -7.49 -20.40 0.42
C THR A 168 -6.26 -21.22 0.07
N ASN A 169 -5.12 -20.56 -0.21
CA ASN A 169 -3.86 -21.26 -0.49
C ASN A 169 -3.41 -22.12 0.70
N VAL A 170 -3.49 -21.61 1.92
CA VAL A 170 -3.13 -22.35 3.13
C VAL A 170 -4.01 -23.58 3.32
N PHE A 171 -5.34 -23.43 3.21
CA PHE A 171 -6.28 -24.55 3.45
C PHE A 171 -6.22 -25.64 2.36
N ILE A 172 -5.99 -25.29 1.09
CA ILE A 172 -5.82 -26.27 0.02
C ILE A 172 -4.58 -27.16 0.24
N HIS A 173 -3.53 -26.60 0.85
CA HIS A 173 -2.26 -27.32 1.09
C HIS A 173 -2.09 -27.77 2.54
N MET A 174 -3.17 -27.80 3.32
CA MET A 174 -3.16 -28.31 4.68
C MET A 174 -3.33 -29.82 4.69
N GLU A 175 -2.37 -30.52 5.29
CA GLU A 175 -2.39 -31.98 5.47
C GLU A 175 -2.33 -32.30 6.96
N ASN A 176 -3.27 -33.13 7.45
CA ASN A 176 -3.34 -33.54 8.86
C ASN A 176 -3.29 -32.37 9.88
N GLY A 177 -3.90 -31.22 9.52
CA GLY A 177 -3.91 -30.05 10.40
C GLY A 177 -2.61 -29.22 10.41
N THR A 178 -1.65 -29.59 9.59
CA THR A 178 -0.37 -28.87 9.41
C THR A 178 -0.23 -28.33 8.00
N VAL A 179 0.55 -27.27 7.82
CA VAL A 179 0.83 -26.69 6.53
C VAL A 179 2.31 -26.37 6.40
N SER A 180 2.91 -26.65 5.24
CA SER A 180 4.30 -26.30 4.96
C SER A 180 4.50 -24.77 4.99
N PRO A 181 5.64 -24.25 5.51
CA PRO A 181 6.02 -22.84 5.46
C PRO A 181 6.02 -22.24 4.03
N VAL A 182 6.14 -23.06 3.01
CA VAL A 182 6.06 -22.64 1.61
C VAL A 182 4.67 -22.07 1.28
N TYR A 183 3.62 -22.61 1.89
CA TYR A 183 2.23 -22.20 1.67
C TYR A 183 1.71 -21.28 2.76
N ASP A 184 2.28 -21.33 3.98
CA ASP A 184 2.01 -20.41 5.10
C ASP A 184 3.19 -19.44 5.32
N TRP A 185 3.50 -18.64 4.32
CA TRP A 185 4.68 -17.75 4.32
C TRP A 185 4.63 -16.61 5.34
N TYR A 186 3.49 -16.38 6.01
CA TYR A 186 3.36 -15.45 7.14
C TYR A 186 3.25 -16.14 8.49
N TYR A 187 3.27 -17.47 8.51
CA TYR A 187 3.18 -18.28 9.72
C TYR A 187 1.91 -18.05 10.55
N PHE A 188 0.79 -17.66 9.89
CA PHE A 188 -0.46 -17.37 10.59
C PHE A 188 -1.19 -18.61 11.09
N VAL A 189 -0.91 -19.77 10.53
CA VAL A 189 -1.59 -21.03 10.84
C VAL A 189 -0.68 -22.03 11.57
N GLN A 190 0.64 -21.83 11.57
CA GLN A 190 1.59 -22.76 12.21
C GLN A 190 1.40 -22.89 13.73
N LYS A 191 0.80 -21.88 14.38
CA LYS A 191 0.40 -21.95 15.79
C LYS A 191 -1.04 -22.46 15.99
N GLY A 192 -1.63 -23.07 14.95
CA GLY A 192 -3.01 -23.55 14.91
C GLY A 192 -3.94 -22.64 14.11
N VAL A 193 -5.00 -23.24 13.56
CA VAL A 193 -6.02 -22.57 12.72
C VAL A 193 -6.65 -21.35 13.43
N TRP A 194 -6.83 -21.43 14.75
CA TRP A 194 -7.38 -20.34 15.56
C TRP A 194 -6.54 -19.06 15.49
N THR A 195 -5.24 -19.16 15.24
CA THR A 195 -4.40 -17.96 15.05
C THR A 195 -4.85 -17.15 13.84
N ALA A 196 -5.19 -17.79 12.73
CA ALA A 196 -5.71 -17.10 11.54
C ALA A 196 -7.06 -16.43 11.80
N VAL A 197 -7.95 -17.09 12.58
CA VAL A 197 -9.27 -16.54 12.97
C VAL A 197 -9.13 -15.24 13.77
N ILE A 198 -8.05 -15.08 14.53
CA ILE A 198 -7.77 -13.87 15.31
C ILE A 198 -7.01 -12.84 14.48
N VAL A 199 -5.95 -13.26 13.77
CA VAL A 199 -5.05 -12.36 13.05
C VAL A 199 -5.77 -11.66 11.90
N VAL A 200 -6.60 -12.36 11.12
CA VAL A 200 -7.26 -11.76 9.94
C VAL A 200 -8.20 -10.61 10.33
N PRO A 201 -9.13 -10.72 11.29
CA PRO A 201 -9.93 -9.59 11.75
C PRO A 201 -9.09 -8.42 12.28
N ILE A 202 -8.02 -8.70 13.03
CA ILE A 202 -7.10 -7.67 13.53
C ILE A 202 -6.46 -6.91 12.35
N MET A 203 -5.98 -7.62 11.34
CA MET A 203 -5.37 -7.00 10.15
C MET A 203 -6.38 -6.15 9.37
N LEU A 204 -7.63 -6.62 9.24
CA LEU A 204 -8.71 -5.83 8.62
C LEU A 204 -9.04 -4.58 9.43
N LEU A 205 -9.08 -4.67 10.76
CA LEU A 205 -9.30 -3.53 11.64
C LEU A 205 -8.17 -2.49 11.51
N ILE A 206 -6.91 -2.93 11.55
CA ILE A 206 -5.75 -2.05 11.35
C ILE A 206 -5.83 -1.38 9.97
N THR A 207 -6.15 -2.14 8.93
CA THR A 207 -6.31 -1.60 7.56
C THR A 207 -7.40 -0.54 7.52
N TYR A 208 -8.53 -0.77 8.20
CA TYR A 208 -9.61 0.21 8.29
C TYR A 208 -9.17 1.50 8.99
N ILE A 209 -8.46 1.38 10.10
CA ILE A 209 -7.92 2.54 10.84
C ILE A 209 -6.97 3.33 9.95
N ILE A 210 -6.06 2.67 9.23
CA ILE A 210 -5.15 3.32 8.27
C ILE A 210 -5.95 4.04 7.17
N SER A 211 -6.96 3.37 6.60
CA SER A 211 -7.83 3.98 5.58
C SER A 211 -8.55 5.22 6.10
N LEU A 212 -9.07 5.15 7.32
CA LEU A 212 -9.77 6.26 7.95
C LEU A 212 -8.84 7.46 8.19
N ILE A 213 -7.62 7.21 8.65
CA ILE A 213 -6.60 8.25 8.85
C ILE A 213 -6.25 8.90 7.50
N ILE A 214 -5.94 8.11 6.48
CA ILE A 214 -5.58 8.61 5.14
C ILE A 214 -6.73 9.41 4.53
N TRP A 215 -7.97 8.90 4.61
CA TRP A 215 -9.16 9.62 4.19
C TRP A 215 -9.30 10.97 4.91
N ARG A 216 -9.14 10.99 6.24
CA ARG A 216 -9.25 12.20 7.05
C ARG A 216 -8.19 13.24 6.67
N LEU A 217 -6.95 12.82 6.47
CA LEU A 217 -5.83 13.67 6.08
C LEU A 217 -5.95 14.19 4.64
N ASN A 218 -6.55 13.41 3.74
CA ASN A 218 -6.76 13.82 2.35
C ASN A 218 -7.77 14.97 2.21
N ARG A 219 -8.71 15.14 3.14
CA ARG A 219 -9.74 16.16 3.03
C ARG A 219 -9.13 17.57 3.00
N PRO A 220 -9.61 18.47 2.10
CA PRO A 220 -9.20 19.86 2.12
C PRO A 220 -9.52 20.48 3.48
N ARG A 221 -8.59 21.24 4.04
CA ARG A 221 -8.91 22.09 5.19
C ARG A 221 -9.92 23.12 4.70
N ARG A 222 -11.13 23.14 5.25
CA ARG A 222 -12.04 24.27 5.09
C ARG A 222 -11.28 25.48 5.63
N GLN A 223 -10.95 26.44 4.78
CA GLN A 223 -10.62 27.76 5.27
C GLN A 223 -11.87 28.20 6.04
N LEU A 224 -11.73 28.38 7.34
CA LEU A 224 -12.68 29.15 8.12
C LEU A 224 -12.60 30.56 7.53
N LYS A 225 -13.42 30.83 6.52
CA LYS A 225 -13.71 32.19 6.08
C LYS A 225 -14.24 32.90 7.32
N GLY A 226 -13.50 33.91 7.74
CA GLY A 226 -13.82 34.72 8.89
C GLY A 226 -15.27 35.15 8.86
N GLN A 227 -15.95 34.81 9.90
CA GLN A 227 -17.18 35.38 10.36
C GLN A 227 -16.83 36.71 11.04
N ASN A 228 -16.25 37.65 10.24
CA ASN A 228 -15.90 38.99 10.70
C ASN A 228 -16.05 39.98 9.56
N ASP A 229 -17.26 40.07 8.99
CA ASP A 229 -17.68 41.23 8.21
C ASP A 229 -19.15 41.52 8.55
N ASN A 230 -19.43 41.80 9.81
CA ASN A 230 -20.62 42.51 10.26
C ASN A 230 -20.38 43.05 11.67
N VAL A 231 -19.73 44.19 11.76
CA VAL A 231 -19.92 45.20 12.81
C VAL A 231 -19.87 46.56 12.12
#